data_aa48416daad15640e74af7b8872111ec
#
_entry.id   aa48416daad15640e74af7b8872111ec
#
_cell.length_a   1.000
_cell.length_b   1.000
_cell.length_c   1.000
_cell.angle_alpha   90.00
_cell.angle_beta   90.00
_cell.angle_gamma   90.00
#
_symmetry.space_group_name_H-M   'P 1'
#
loop_
_entity.id
_entity.type
_entity.pdbx_description
1 polymer ?
#
loop_
_entity_poly.entity_id
_entity_poly.type
_entity_poly.pdbx_seq_one_letter_code
_entity_poly.pdbx_strand_id
1 'polypeptide(L)'
;TESDIPLIEIAYRTVRFKPGQAGSKYYRIPAIVTAMNGDLVAVIDARRNSAADLQHIRDIDIAIRRSSDNGNTWTKTEFVTEFPDGKVGSDAALIVDKTTGEIFCFYNYLDHDLEINKTRPSKTAVNYRYYVQSSKDHGKTWSKPKDIRDDIIPKGVKDRDFVFVTSGRGTQIGSGALIHTLCHVGKGGYLFGSNDHGKTWQALKTKSFAPANENKFLELSDGTWMINARNHKVRYRYIHLSKDKGKTWKSHIDKNLPDPGCNAEPILYTTKKDGYAKNRLLFVNSHSQKGRKNLVLSLSYDDGKTWTHKKCLEKGAAGYSTITICKNGDIGIFYEKGREMTFLRVTLEDLTDGKDQLTKPYEL
;
A
#
# COMPACT_ATOMS: atom_id res chain seq x y z
N THR A 1 -20.90 -2.54 16.95
CA THR A 1 -19.65 -2.24 17.67
C THR A 1 -18.47 -2.98 17.02
N GLU A 2 -17.24 -2.60 17.35
CA GLU A 2 -16.02 -3.29 16.85
C GLU A 2 -16.05 -4.80 17.20
N SER A 3 -16.74 -5.20 18.25
CA SER A 3 -16.88 -6.57 18.74
C SER A 3 -17.89 -7.41 17.97
N ASP A 4 -18.74 -6.79 17.16
CA ASP A 4 -19.87 -7.48 16.51
C ASP A 4 -19.55 -7.98 15.09
N ILE A 5 -18.34 -7.72 14.60
CA ILE A 5 -17.92 -8.18 13.27
C ILE A 5 -17.58 -9.68 13.35
N PRO A 6 -18.22 -10.52 12.54
CA PRO A 6 -17.97 -11.95 12.56
C PRO A 6 -16.50 -12.28 12.24
N LEU A 7 -15.91 -13.15 13.04
CA LEU A 7 -14.65 -13.81 12.73
C LEU A 7 -14.93 -14.95 11.75
N ILE A 8 -14.14 -15.02 10.67
CA ILE A 8 -14.19 -16.15 9.76
C ILE A 8 -12.96 -17.04 9.93
N GLU A 9 -13.15 -18.33 9.70
CA GLU A 9 -12.05 -19.27 9.58
C GLU A 9 -11.32 -19.03 8.27
N ILE A 10 -10.00 -18.86 8.34
CA ILE A 10 -9.16 -18.65 7.17
C ILE A 10 -8.62 -19.99 6.69
N ALA A 11 -9.09 -20.42 5.51
CA ALA A 11 -8.68 -21.67 4.89
C ALA A 11 -7.18 -21.71 4.54
N TYR A 12 -6.60 -20.55 4.22
CA TYR A 12 -5.19 -20.44 3.90
C TYR A 12 -4.52 -19.23 4.55
N ARG A 13 -3.57 -19.51 5.42
CA ARG A 13 -2.73 -18.51 6.09
C ARG A 13 -1.30 -19.03 6.20
N THR A 14 -0.32 -18.18 5.92
CA THR A 14 1.09 -18.55 6.00
C THR A 14 1.98 -17.37 6.36
N VAL A 15 2.93 -17.59 7.27
CA VAL A 15 3.94 -16.59 7.59
C VAL A 15 4.98 -16.54 6.47
N ARG A 16 5.20 -15.35 5.90
CA ARG A 16 6.14 -15.18 4.78
C ARG A 16 7.47 -14.61 5.22
N PHE A 17 7.47 -13.71 6.17
CA PHE A 17 8.69 -13.14 6.73
C PHE A 17 8.58 -13.14 8.26
N LYS A 18 9.58 -13.66 8.91
CA LYS A 18 9.67 -13.66 10.37
C LYS A 18 11.06 -13.27 10.86
N PRO A 19 11.19 -12.80 12.10
CA PRO A 19 12.48 -12.41 12.68
C PRO A 19 13.55 -13.48 12.48
N GLY A 20 14.75 -13.05 12.06
CA GLY A 20 15.92 -13.92 11.87
C GLY A 20 16.02 -14.58 10.50
N GLN A 21 14.99 -14.52 9.65
CA GLN A 21 15.09 -15.05 8.29
C GLN A 21 15.96 -14.17 7.40
N ALA A 22 16.68 -14.78 6.45
CA ALA A 22 17.49 -14.12 5.42
C ALA A 22 18.38 -12.99 5.97
N GLY A 23 18.94 -13.19 7.17
CA GLY A 23 19.86 -12.24 7.78
C GLY A 23 19.21 -10.95 8.31
N SER A 24 17.89 -10.89 8.39
CA SER A 24 17.19 -9.73 8.94
C SER A 24 16.55 -10.04 10.28
N LYS A 25 16.83 -9.20 11.27
CA LYS A 25 16.29 -9.35 12.62
C LYS A 25 14.81 -9.00 12.70
N TYR A 26 14.36 -8.08 11.85
CA TYR A 26 12.96 -7.64 11.78
C TYR A 26 12.52 -7.42 10.34
N TYR A 27 11.23 -7.55 10.11
CA TYR A 27 10.55 -7.18 8.86
C TYR A 27 9.39 -6.26 9.20
N ARG A 28 9.19 -5.23 8.38
CA ARG A 28 8.07 -4.31 8.50
C ARG A 28 7.64 -3.77 7.14
N ILE A 29 6.44 -3.20 7.06
CA ILE A 29 5.93 -2.40 5.94
C ILE A 29 5.69 -3.26 4.70
N PRO A 30 4.62 -4.07 4.70
CA PRO A 30 4.30 -4.95 3.58
C PRO A 30 3.69 -4.21 2.39
N ALA A 31 3.99 -4.68 1.18
CA ALA A 31 3.32 -4.33 -0.06
C ALA A 31 3.15 -5.58 -0.92
N ILE A 32 2.02 -5.71 -1.61
CA ILE A 32 1.74 -6.85 -2.48
C ILE A 32 0.97 -6.40 -3.72
N VAL A 33 1.33 -6.95 -4.87
CA VAL A 33 0.58 -6.82 -6.13
C VAL A 33 0.52 -8.17 -6.84
N THR A 34 -0.41 -8.28 -7.78
CA THR A 34 -0.48 -9.38 -8.72
C THR A 34 0.08 -8.91 -10.07
N ALA A 35 1.13 -9.55 -10.54
CA ALA A 35 1.72 -9.30 -11.84
C ALA A 35 0.79 -9.76 -12.97
N MET A 36 0.98 -9.27 -14.18
CA MET A 36 0.09 -9.59 -15.31
C MET A 36 0.17 -11.06 -15.77
N ASN A 37 1.19 -11.81 -15.35
CA ASN A 37 1.24 -13.28 -15.54
C ASN A 37 0.51 -14.05 -14.41
N GLY A 38 -0.01 -13.36 -13.40
CA GLY A 38 -0.68 -13.96 -12.26
C GLY A 38 0.22 -14.20 -11.04
N ASP A 39 1.51 -13.97 -11.13
CA ASP A 39 2.41 -14.10 -9.99
C ASP A 39 2.09 -13.06 -8.92
N LEU A 40 2.07 -13.48 -7.66
CA LEU A 40 2.04 -12.56 -6.53
C LEU A 40 3.46 -12.07 -6.25
N VAL A 41 3.58 -10.77 -6.07
CA VAL A 41 4.85 -10.10 -5.77
C VAL A 41 4.69 -9.36 -4.45
N ALA A 42 5.39 -9.83 -3.41
CA ALA A 42 5.35 -9.27 -2.07
C ALA A 42 6.71 -8.66 -1.73
N VAL A 43 6.73 -7.38 -1.40
CA VAL A 43 7.94 -6.66 -0.95
C VAL A 43 7.77 -6.13 0.45
N ILE A 44 8.89 -5.92 1.15
CA ILE A 44 8.88 -5.53 2.55
C ILE A 44 10.24 -4.95 2.95
N ASP A 45 10.26 -4.10 3.97
CA ASP A 45 11.51 -3.68 4.61
C ASP A 45 12.15 -4.86 5.34
N ALA A 46 13.38 -5.19 4.98
CA ALA A 46 14.27 -6.04 5.78
C ALA A 46 15.07 -5.13 6.73
N ARG A 47 14.58 -4.96 7.95
CA ARG A 47 15.20 -4.12 8.98
C ARG A 47 16.19 -4.97 9.76
N ARG A 48 17.47 -4.86 9.39
CA ARG A 48 18.50 -5.85 9.74
C ARG A 48 18.74 -5.97 11.24
N ASN A 49 18.80 -4.84 11.96
CA ASN A 49 19.25 -4.80 13.35
C ASN A 49 18.21 -4.26 14.34
N SER A 50 17.21 -3.53 13.88
CA SER A 50 16.19 -2.88 14.72
C SER A 50 14.86 -2.80 13.96
N ALA A 51 13.74 -2.72 14.67
CA ALA A 51 12.43 -2.48 14.08
C ALA A 51 12.14 -0.98 13.87
N ALA A 52 13.07 -0.10 14.17
CA ALA A 52 12.91 1.34 14.04
C ALA A 52 12.77 1.80 12.60
N ASP A 53 12.21 2.99 12.42
CA ASP A 53 12.06 3.63 11.11
C ASP A 53 13.40 4.10 10.54
N LEU A 54 13.44 4.37 9.25
CA LEU A 54 14.68 4.60 8.48
C LEU A 54 15.55 5.75 9.02
N GLN A 55 14.98 6.75 9.68
CA GLN A 55 15.76 7.83 10.29
C GLN A 55 16.56 7.40 11.53
N HIS A 56 16.25 6.23 12.09
CA HIS A 56 16.88 5.72 13.32
C HIS A 56 17.68 4.44 13.13
N ILE A 57 17.74 3.91 11.93
CA ILE A 57 18.44 2.67 11.60
C ILE A 57 19.30 2.86 10.35
N ARG A 58 20.47 2.23 10.32
CA ARG A 58 21.47 2.37 9.25
C ARG A 58 21.45 1.21 8.25
N ASP A 59 20.57 0.24 8.43
CA ASP A 59 20.57 -0.99 7.63
C ASP A 59 19.15 -1.47 7.37
N ILE A 60 18.57 -1.02 6.27
CA ILE A 60 17.27 -1.46 5.75
C ILE A 60 17.39 -1.70 4.26
N ASP A 61 17.02 -2.91 3.84
CA ASP A 61 16.93 -3.30 2.44
C ASP A 61 15.49 -3.60 2.06
N ILE A 62 15.22 -3.70 0.76
CA ILE A 62 13.91 -4.07 0.26
C ILE A 62 13.94 -5.54 -0.16
N ALA A 63 13.32 -6.38 0.67
CA ALA A 63 13.18 -7.82 0.43
C ALA A 63 11.97 -8.14 -0.43
N ILE A 64 12.03 -9.25 -1.14
CA ILE A 64 10.97 -9.71 -2.04
C ILE A 64 10.81 -11.24 -1.96
N ARG A 65 9.55 -11.68 -2.02
CA ARG A 65 9.18 -13.07 -2.30
C ARG A 65 8.06 -13.10 -3.33
N ARG A 66 8.03 -14.14 -4.15
CA ARG A 66 7.05 -14.30 -5.23
C ARG A 66 6.35 -15.65 -5.13
N SER A 67 5.09 -15.69 -5.59
CA SER A 67 4.32 -16.93 -5.70
C SER A 67 3.69 -17.04 -7.09
N SER A 68 3.83 -18.19 -7.73
CA SER A 68 3.23 -18.49 -9.04
C SER A 68 1.96 -19.35 -8.94
N ASP A 69 1.49 -19.63 -7.72
CA ASP A 69 0.36 -20.52 -7.44
C ASP A 69 -0.66 -19.92 -6.45
N ASN A 70 -0.95 -18.63 -6.60
CA ASN A 70 -1.88 -17.87 -5.77
C ASN A 70 -1.51 -17.87 -4.27
N GLY A 71 -0.22 -17.90 -3.97
CA GLY A 71 0.28 -17.82 -2.60
C GLY A 71 0.39 -19.17 -1.87
N ASN A 72 0.17 -20.29 -2.54
CA ASN A 72 0.34 -21.62 -1.92
C ASN A 72 1.82 -21.90 -1.62
N THR A 73 2.70 -21.62 -2.57
CA THR A 73 4.14 -21.69 -2.39
C THR A 73 4.81 -20.39 -2.78
N TRP A 74 5.97 -20.11 -2.19
CA TRP A 74 6.70 -18.86 -2.38
C TRP A 74 8.18 -19.15 -2.62
N THR A 75 8.81 -18.29 -3.40
CA THR A 75 10.28 -18.30 -3.54
C THR A 75 10.95 -18.08 -2.18
N LYS A 76 12.22 -18.44 -2.07
CA LYS A 76 13.06 -17.96 -0.97
C LYS A 76 13.10 -16.42 -0.98
N THR A 77 13.52 -15.82 0.13
CA THR A 77 13.72 -14.37 0.20
C THR A 77 14.85 -13.95 -0.72
N GLU A 78 14.56 -12.98 -1.57
CA GLU A 78 15.49 -12.28 -2.44
C GLU A 78 15.38 -10.79 -2.15
N PHE A 79 16.11 -9.93 -2.86
CA PHE A 79 16.10 -8.49 -2.64
C PHE A 79 15.86 -7.73 -3.94
N VAL A 80 14.95 -6.75 -3.89
CA VAL A 80 14.83 -5.75 -4.96
C VAL A 80 16.10 -4.92 -4.98
N THR A 81 16.57 -4.56 -3.80
CA THR A 81 17.82 -3.81 -3.62
C THR A 81 18.38 -4.05 -2.23
N GLU A 82 19.71 -4.05 -2.14
CA GLU A 82 20.47 -4.04 -0.91
C GLU A 82 21.38 -2.82 -0.90
N PHE A 83 21.58 -2.24 0.27
CA PHE A 83 22.39 -1.04 0.45
C PHE A 83 23.57 -1.31 1.39
N PRO A 84 24.71 -0.62 1.19
CA PRO A 84 25.80 -0.62 2.18
C PRO A 84 25.34 0.05 3.48
N ASP A 85 26.06 -0.20 4.58
CA ASP A 85 25.80 0.45 5.86
C ASP A 85 25.69 1.97 5.73
N GLY A 86 24.73 2.53 6.41
CA GLY A 86 24.44 3.97 6.39
C GLY A 86 23.51 4.44 5.27
N LYS A 87 23.19 3.56 4.31
CA LYS A 87 22.23 3.85 3.23
C LYS A 87 21.05 2.90 3.37
N VAL A 88 19.84 3.47 3.39
CA VAL A 88 18.62 2.70 3.67
C VAL A 88 17.53 3.01 2.66
N GLY A 89 16.73 1.98 2.34
CA GLY A 89 15.47 2.10 1.62
C GLY A 89 14.32 1.55 2.45
N SER A 90 13.19 2.24 2.48
CA SER A 90 12.08 1.89 3.35
C SER A 90 10.73 2.29 2.76
N ASP A 91 9.68 1.63 3.25
CA ASP A 91 8.29 1.93 2.92
C ASP A 91 8.00 1.77 1.43
N ALA A 92 8.29 0.58 0.91
CA ALA A 92 8.08 0.27 -0.50
C ALA A 92 6.61 0.29 -0.89
N ALA A 93 6.36 0.78 -2.11
CA ALA A 93 5.06 0.75 -2.76
C ALA A 93 5.18 0.19 -4.18
N LEU A 94 4.19 -0.57 -4.61
CA LEU A 94 4.17 -1.23 -5.90
C LEU A 94 3.04 -0.68 -6.78
N ILE A 95 3.32 -0.53 -8.07
CA ILE A 95 2.30 -0.29 -9.11
C ILE A 95 2.54 -1.27 -10.24
N VAL A 96 1.48 -1.91 -10.72
CA VAL A 96 1.50 -2.71 -11.94
C VAL A 96 0.91 -1.89 -13.07
N ASP A 97 1.67 -1.70 -14.13
CA ASP A 97 1.15 -1.17 -15.38
C ASP A 97 0.51 -2.33 -16.17
N LYS A 98 -0.81 -2.36 -16.19
CA LYS A 98 -1.56 -3.44 -16.87
C LYS A 98 -1.38 -3.42 -18.39
N THR A 99 -1.01 -2.28 -18.97
CA THR A 99 -0.79 -2.14 -20.42
C THR A 99 0.53 -2.78 -20.86
N THR A 100 1.58 -2.60 -20.05
CA THR A 100 2.95 -3.07 -20.39
C THR A 100 3.35 -4.32 -19.63
N GLY A 101 2.71 -4.61 -18.50
CA GLY A 101 3.10 -5.64 -17.54
C GLY A 101 4.25 -5.24 -16.63
N GLU A 102 4.80 -4.04 -16.77
CA GLU A 102 5.91 -3.56 -15.96
C GLU A 102 5.45 -3.27 -14.53
N ILE A 103 6.27 -3.65 -13.55
CA ILE A 103 6.02 -3.37 -12.14
C ILE A 103 6.99 -2.32 -11.68
N PHE A 104 6.48 -1.29 -11.00
CA PHE A 104 7.28 -0.23 -10.40
C PHE A 104 7.29 -0.39 -8.89
N CYS A 105 8.49 -0.29 -8.28
CA CYS A 105 8.70 -0.30 -6.85
C CYS A 105 9.29 1.05 -6.43
N PHE A 106 8.51 1.81 -5.67
CA PHE A 106 8.94 3.08 -5.07
C PHE A 106 9.34 2.83 -3.63
N TYR A 107 10.31 3.57 -3.14
CA TYR A 107 10.65 3.60 -1.73
C TYR A 107 11.35 4.90 -1.34
N ASN A 108 11.37 5.18 -0.05
CA ASN A 108 12.07 6.31 0.53
C ASN A 108 13.52 5.91 0.77
N TYR A 109 14.44 6.75 0.35
CA TYR A 109 15.87 6.54 0.51
C TYR A 109 16.48 7.59 1.41
N LEU A 110 17.37 7.17 2.30
CA LEU A 110 18.12 8.03 3.18
C LEU A 110 19.59 7.60 3.19
N ASP A 111 20.49 8.56 3.01
CA ASP A 111 21.91 8.40 3.26
C ASP A 111 22.25 9.07 4.59
N HIS A 112 22.51 8.26 5.61
CA HIS A 112 22.85 8.74 6.96
C HIS A 112 24.18 9.47 7.01
N ASP A 113 25.07 9.25 6.04
CA ASP A 113 26.41 9.80 6.02
C ASP A 113 26.51 11.17 5.32
N LEU A 114 25.42 11.62 4.68
CA LEU A 114 25.34 12.99 4.21
C LEU A 114 25.38 13.96 5.39
N GLU A 115 26.19 15.02 5.27
CA GLU A 115 26.43 16.00 6.34
C GLU A 115 25.14 16.60 6.88
N ILE A 116 24.19 16.93 6.00
CA ILE A 116 22.89 17.48 6.40
C ILE A 116 22.11 16.52 7.32
N ASN A 117 22.24 15.20 7.13
CA ASN A 117 21.56 14.20 7.94
C ASN A 117 22.29 13.95 9.27
N LYS A 118 23.61 14.15 9.31
CA LYS A 118 24.40 14.08 10.55
C LYS A 118 24.09 15.25 11.49
N THR A 119 23.91 16.43 10.93
CA THR A 119 23.66 17.66 11.70
C THR A 119 22.21 17.80 12.16
N ARG A 120 21.30 16.99 11.60
CA ARG A 120 19.86 17.02 11.91
C ARG A 120 19.34 15.63 12.29
N PRO A 121 19.82 15.02 13.40
CA PRO A 121 19.43 13.67 13.78
C PRO A 121 17.98 13.57 14.31
N SER A 122 17.23 14.66 14.29
CA SER A 122 15.90 14.69 14.85
C SER A 122 14.82 14.22 13.88
N LYS A 123 13.68 13.89 14.43
CA LYS A 123 12.48 13.33 13.80
C LYS A 123 11.90 14.13 12.61
N THR A 124 12.39 15.31 12.31
CA THR A 124 11.69 16.28 11.48
C THR A 124 12.46 16.84 10.28
N ALA A 125 13.72 16.52 10.10
CA ALA A 125 14.52 17.19 9.06
C ALA A 125 15.46 16.22 8.39
N VAL A 126 14.91 15.44 7.50
CA VAL A 126 15.66 14.43 6.76
C VAL A 126 15.51 14.70 5.28
N ASN A 127 16.63 14.73 4.61
CA ASN A 127 16.66 14.86 3.16
C ASN A 127 16.40 13.50 2.52
N TYR A 128 15.14 13.05 2.57
CA TYR A 128 14.74 11.84 1.88
C TYR A 128 14.81 12.04 0.37
N ARG A 129 15.30 10.99 -0.30
CA ARG A 129 15.16 10.86 -1.74
C ARG A 129 14.05 9.83 -2.01
N TYR A 130 13.43 9.88 -3.18
CA TYR A 130 12.41 8.93 -3.59
C TYR A 130 12.93 8.17 -4.79
N TYR A 131 13.12 6.87 -4.59
CA TYR A 131 13.67 6.02 -5.62
C TYR A 131 12.58 5.17 -6.26
N VAL A 132 12.73 4.90 -7.54
CA VAL A 132 11.93 3.93 -8.27
C VAL A 132 12.84 2.93 -8.97
N GLN A 133 12.46 1.67 -8.88
CA GLN A 133 13.02 0.56 -9.66
C GLN A 133 11.88 -0.12 -10.39
N SER A 134 12.15 -0.71 -11.54
CA SER A 134 11.12 -1.41 -12.30
C SER A 134 11.55 -2.82 -12.68
N SER A 135 10.54 -3.68 -12.86
CA SER A 135 10.70 -5.05 -13.32
C SER A 135 9.86 -5.26 -14.57
N LYS A 136 10.48 -5.82 -15.62
CA LYS A 136 9.83 -6.19 -16.89
C LYS A 136 9.57 -7.69 -17.00
N ASP A 137 9.90 -8.46 -15.96
CA ASP A 137 9.79 -9.92 -15.89
C ASP A 137 9.00 -10.40 -14.67
N HIS A 138 7.95 -9.65 -14.31
CA HIS A 138 7.01 -10.00 -13.24
C HIS A 138 7.66 -10.10 -11.86
N GLY A 139 8.62 -9.21 -11.59
CA GLY A 139 9.28 -9.09 -10.31
C GLY A 139 10.50 -9.97 -10.10
N LYS A 140 10.97 -10.69 -11.14
CA LYS A 140 12.15 -11.55 -11.03
C LYS A 140 13.44 -10.74 -10.96
N THR A 141 13.58 -9.76 -11.86
CA THR A 141 14.74 -8.86 -11.88
C THR A 141 14.28 -7.41 -11.88
N TRP A 142 15.14 -6.53 -11.40
CA TRP A 142 14.82 -5.12 -11.19
C TRP A 142 15.89 -4.22 -11.80
N SER A 143 15.46 -3.09 -12.32
CA SER A 143 16.35 -2.03 -12.81
C SER A 143 17.19 -1.45 -11.65
N LYS A 144 18.22 -0.69 -12.00
CA LYS A 144 18.93 0.14 -11.03
C LYS A 144 17.98 1.20 -10.44
N PRO A 145 18.18 1.63 -9.19
CA PRO A 145 17.42 2.72 -8.60
C PRO A 145 17.55 4.02 -9.40
N LYS A 146 16.43 4.69 -9.62
CA LYS A 146 16.37 6.04 -10.18
C LYS A 146 15.80 6.98 -9.15
N ASP A 147 16.51 8.06 -8.85
CA ASP A 147 16.03 9.12 -7.99
C ASP A 147 15.07 10.02 -8.76
N ILE A 148 13.82 10.12 -8.27
CA ILE A 148 12.77 10.92 -8.89
C ILE A 148 12.31 12.08 -8.01
N ARG A 149 13.02 12.35 -6.90
CA ARG A 149 12.59 13.38 -5.93
C ARG A 149 12.28 14.72 -6.60
N ASP A 150 13.22 15.23 -7.38
CA ASP A 150 13.10 16.57 -7.93
C ASP A 150 11.98 16.68 -8.98
N ASP A 151 11.58 15.54 -9.55
CA ASP A 151 10.50 15.46 -10.53
C ASP A 151 9.11 15.42 -9.89
N ILE A 152 8.99 14.80 -8.68
CA ILE A 152 7.68 14.54 -8.05
C ILE A 152 7.39 15.41 -6.85
N ILE A 153 8.38 16.06 -6.25
CA ILE A 153 8.18 16.90 -5.08
C ILE A 153 7.42 18.18 -5.48
N PRO A 154 6.32 18.54 -4.79
CA PRO A 154 5.58 19.75 -5.12
C PRO A 154 6.40 21.03 -4.86
N LYS A 155 6.17 22.06 -5.66
CA LYS A 155 6.78 23.36 -5.44
C LYS A 155 6.42 23.91 -4.06
N GLY A 156 7.41 24.48 -3.38
CA GLY A 156 7.24 25.07 -2.04
C GLY A 156 7.48 24.11 -0.89
N VAL A 157 7.62 22.81 -1.14
CA VAL A 157 8.11 21.86 -0.14
C VAL A 157 9.60 22.12 0.08
N LYS A 158 9.98 22.32 1.33
CA LYS A 158 11.38 22.63 1.71
C LYS A 158 12.13 21.33 2.00
N ASP A 159 13.44 21.31 1.77
CA ASP A 159 14.31 20.15 2.06
C ASP A 159 14.24 19.68 3.51
N ARG A 160 13.89 20.57 4.43
CA ARG A 160 13.68 20.25 5.85
C ARG A 160 12.32 19.64 6.17
N ASP A 161 11.37 19.68 5.24
CA ASP A 161 10.02 19.15 5.46
C ASP A 161 10.07 17.63 5.42
N PHE A 162 9.28 17.01 6.29
CA PHE A 162 9.14 15.57 6.34
C PHE A 162 8.08 15.12 5.33
N VAL A 163 8.54 14.73 4.14
CA VAL A 163 7.69 14.20 3.07
C VAL A 163 8.19 12.81 2.70
N PHE A 164 7.27 11.87 2.53
CA PHE A 164 7.62 10.52 2.13
C PHE A 164 6.59 9.91 1.18
N VAL A 165 7.03 8.94 0.39
CA VAL A 165 6.15 8.11 -0.44
C VAL A 165 5.42 7.12 0.46
N THR A 166 4.10 7.03 0.34
CA THR A 166 3.29 6.09 1.12
C THR A 166 3.55 4.66 0.65
N SER A 167 3.74 3.75 1.61
CA SER A 167 3.94 2.32 1.33
C SER A 167 2.66 1.63 0.86
N GLY A 168 2.80 0.44 0.30
CA GLY A 168 1.71 -0.42 -0.13
C GLY A 168 1.55 -0.44 -1.64
N ARG A 169 0.56 0.24 -2.18
CA ARG A 169 0.34 0.25 -3.62
C ARG A 169 -0.11 1.60 -4.15
N GLY A 170 0.36 1.92 -5.37
CA GLY A 170 -0.24 2.93 -6.21
C GLY A 170 -1.27 2.32 -7.17
N THR A 171 -1.79 3.11 -8.07
CA THR A 171 -2.92 2.73 -8.92
C THR A 171 -2.70 3.17 -10.37
N GLN A 172 -3.06 2.29 -11.32
CA GLN A 172 -3.27 2.69 -12.70
C GLN A 172 -4.74 3.07 -12.88
N ILE A 173 -5.01 4.25 -13.39
CA ILE A 173 -6.37 4.73 -13.66
C ILE A 173 -6.83 4.40 -15.09
N GLY A 174 -8.11 4.64 -15.39
CA GLY A 174 -8.73 4.30 -16.67
C GLY A 174 -8.07 4.93 -17.91
N SER A 175 -7.41 6.06 -17.75
CA SER A 175 -6.62 6.68 -18.85
C SER A 175 -5.29 5.96 -19.14
N GLY A 176 -4.88 5.03 -18.27
CA GLY A 176 -3.58 4.38 -18.31
C GLY A 176 -2.52 5.06 -17.45
N ALA A 177 -2.80 6.24 -16.92
CA ALA A 177 -1.86 6.93 -16.04
C ALA A 177 -1.61 6.14 -14.75
N LEU A 178 -0.37 6.19 -14.29
CA LEU A 178 0.07 5.59 -13.03
C LEU A 178 0.10 6.70 -11.98
N ILE A 179 -0.60 6.51 -10.86
CA ILE A 179 -0.72 7.53 -9.81
C ILE A 179 -0.38 6.93 -8.45
N HIS A 180 0.36 7.69 -7.66
CA HIS A 180 0.66 7.37 -6.27
C HIS A 180 0.71 8.64 -5.41
N THR A 181 0.95 8.47 -4.12
CA THR A 181 0.77 9.54 -3.13
C THR A 181 2.06 9.84 -2.35
N LEU A 182 2.17 11.12 -1.98
CA LEU A 182 3.14 11.62 -1.01
C LEU A 182 2.41 12.05 0.26
N CYS A 183 2.98 11.73 1.41
CA CYS A 183 2.57 12.26 2.71
C CYS A 183 3.51 13.41 3.11
N HIS A 184 2.96 14.57 3.38
CA HIS A 184 3.66 15.70 3.98
C HIS A 184 3.23 15.78 5.44
N VAL A 185 4.05 15.29 6.34
CA VAL A 185 3.69 15.13 7.76
C VAL A 185 3.22 16.44 8.37
N GLY A 186 2.02 16.40 8.95
CA GLY A 186 1.37 17.57 9.57
C GLY A 186 0.73 18.55 8.62
N LYS A 187 0.84 18.36 7.30
CA LYS A 187 0.28 19.27 6.29
C LYS A 187 -0.68 18.64 5.30
N GLY A 188 -0.62 17.34 5.08
CA GLY A 188 -1.53 16.65 4.17
C GLY A 188 -0.83 15.75 3.18
N GLY A 189 -1.41 15.61 1.98
CA GLY A 189 -0.87 14.74 0.95
C GLY A 189 -0.89 15.37 -0.43
N TYR A 190 -0.13 14.75 -1.33
CA TYR A 190 0.01 15.15 -2.73
C TYR A 190 -0.04 13.93 -3.62
N LEU A 191 -0.39 14.15 -4.90
CA LEU A 191 -0.36 13.12 -5.93
C LEU A 191 0.84 13.33 -6.85
N PHE A 192 1.44 12.23 -7.27
CA PHE A 192 2.40 12.19 -8.36
C PHE A 192 2.09 11.02 -9.30
N GLY A 193 2.65 11.03 -10.48
CA GLY A 193 2.37 9.95 -11.41
C GLY A 193 3.16 10.02 -12.70
N SER A 194 2.77 9.15 -13.64
CA SER A 194 3.34 9.05 -14.97
C SER A 194 2.23 8.87 -16.00
N ASN A 195 2.33 9.60 -17.12
CA ASN A 195 1.44 9.47 -18.27
C ASN A 195 2.10 8.71 -19.45
N ASP A 196 3.32 8.23 -19.28
CA ASP A 196 4.13 7.58 -20.31
C ASP A 196 4.64 6.21 -19.88
N HIS A 197 3.81 5.48 -19.12
CA HIS A 197 4.13 4.13 -18.63
C HIS A 197 5.43 4.05 -17.81
N GLY A 198 5.66 5.07 -16.97
CA GLY A 198 6.78 5.09 -16.05
C GLY A 198 8.13 5.51 -16.64
N LYS A 199 8.16 6.00 -17.88
CA LYS A 199 9.39 6.57 -18.45
C LYS A 199 9.78 7.87 -17.73
N THR A 200 8.79 8.72 -17.43
CA THR A 200 8.94 9.93 -16.64
C THR A 200 7.89 10.00 -15.55
N TRP A 201 8.24 10.66 -14.45
CA TRP A 201 7.38 10.88 -13.30
C TRP A 201 7.29 12.37 -13.00
N GLN A 202 6.13 12.83 -12.56
CA GLN A 202 5.90 14.23 -12.21
C GLN A 202 4.91 14.39 -11.07
N ALA A 203 5.02 15.50 -10.33
CA ALA A 203 3.96 15.95 -9.46
C ALA A 203 2.70 16.25 -10.27
N LEU A 204 1.52 15.82 -9.83
CA LEU A 204 0.28 16.17 -10.49
C LEU A 204 -0.10 17.63 -10.19
N LYS A 205 -0.72 18.29 -11.16
CA LYS A 205 -1.27 19.65 -11.00
C LYS A 205 -2.63 19.60 -10.28
N THR A 206 -2.61 19.13 -9.06
CA THR A 206 -3.78 18.97 -8.20
C THR A 206 -3.61 19.78 -6.92
N LYS A 207 -4.71 20.07 -6.23
CA LYS A 207 -4.61 20.60 -4.86
C LYS A 207 -4.17 19.49 -3.90
N SER A 208 -3.41 19.87 -2.89
CA SER A 208 -3.17 19.01 -1.75
C SER A 208 -4.48 18.73 -1.01
N PHE A 209 -4.52 17.60 -0.33
CA PHE A 209 -5.64 17.21 0.53
C PHE A 209 -5.17 17.10 1.97
N ALA A 210 -6.00 17.56 2.91
CA ALA A 210 -5.70 17.54 4.34
C ALA A 210 -7.01 17.37 5.15
N PRO A 211 -6.97 16.70 6.32
CA PRO A 211 -5.79 16.05 6.89
C PRO A 211 -5.44 14.74 6.18
N ALA A 212 -4.18 14.39 6.19
CA ALA A 212 -3.70 13.10 5.73
C ALA A 212 -2.35 12.78 6.38
N ASN A 213 -2.13 11.50 6.62
CA ASN A 213 -0.83 10.88 6.86
C ASN A 213 -0.61 9.87 5.72
N GLU A 214 -0.20 8.65 6.00
CA GLU A 214 -0.18 7.61 4.98
C GLU A 214 -1.57 7.47 4.35
N ASN A 215 -1.62 7.48 3.04
CA ASN A 215 -2.87 7.55 2.31
C ASN A 215 -2.78 6.76 1.01
N LYS A 216 -3.95 6.34 0.50
CA LYS A 216 -4.05 5.57 -0.72
C LYS A 216 -5.03 6.25 -1.68
N PHE A 217 -4.64 6.26 -2.93
CA PHE A 217 -5.41 6.82 -4.03
C PHE A 217 -6.14 5.72 -4.81
N LEU A 218 -7.39 5.94 -5.16
CA LEU A 218 -8.14 5.14 -6.14
C LEU A 218 -8.93 6.06 -7.08
N GLU A 219 -9.09 5.62 -8.32
CA GLU A 219 -10.17 6.08 -9.19
C GLU A 219 -11.34 5.11 -9.01
N LEU A 220 -12.47 5.62 -8.52
CA LEU A 220 -13.67 4.83 -8.25
C LEU A 220 -14.38 4.46 -9.55
N SER A 221 -15.43 3.60 -9.45
CA SER A 221 -16.14 3.08 -10.61
C SER A 221 -16.80 4.15 -11.49
N ASP A 222 -17.18 5.27 -10.91
CA ASP A 222 -17.77 6.42 -11.58
C ASP A 222 -16.73 7.48 -12.06
N GLY A 223 -15.45 7.20 -11.90
CA GLY A 223 -14.37 8.13 -12.23
C GLY A 223 -14.00 9.12 -11.13
N THR A 224 -14.71 9.13 -10.00
CA THR A 224 -14.35 9.96 -8.84
C THR A 224 -12.99 9.51 -8.29
N TRP A 225 -12.13 10.47 -7.96
CA TRP A 225 -10.88 10.21 -7.28
C TRP A 225 -11.09 10.19 -5.78
N MET A 226 -10.60 9.13 -5.13
CA MET A 226 -10.71 8.94 -3.69
C MET A 226 -9.32 8.84 -3.07
N ILE A 227 -9.16 9.54 -1.96
CA ILE A 227 -8.05 9.34 -1.02
C ILE A 227 -8.62 8.73 0.25
N ASN A 228 -8.09 7.60 0.67
CA ASN A 228 -8.36 6.98 1.95
C ASN A 228 -7.13 7.17 2.85
N ALA A 229 -7.27 7.98 3.89
CA ALA A 229 -6.15 8.49 4.66
C ALA A 229 -6.16 8.03 6.12
N ARG A 230 -4.96 7.67 6.59
CA ARG A 230 -4.65 7.50 8.01
C ARG A 230 -4.77 8.85 8.73
N ASN A 231 -5.41 8.84 9.90
CA ASN A 231 -5.53 10.01 10.75
C ASN A 231 -5.38 9.62 12.22
N HIS A 232 -4.44 10.24 12.91
CA HIS A 232 -4.14 9.95 14.32
C HIS A 232 -5.13 10.58 15.30
N LYS A 233 -5.87 11.63 14.88
CA LYS A 233 -6.71 12.43 15.80
C LYS A 233 -8.11 11.86 15.95
N VAL A 234 -8.74 11.46 14.83
CA VAL A 234 -10.16 11.10 14.83
C VAL A 234 -10.43 9.62 15.05
N ARG A 235 -9.42 8.76 14.96
CA ARG A 235 -9.54 7.30 15.14
C ARG A 235 -10.53 6.62 14.20
N TYR A 236 -10.71 7.20 13.03
CA TYR A 236 -11.44 6.69 11.86
C TYR A 236 -10.67 7.01 10.60
N ARG A 237 -11.01 6.35 9.49
CA ARG A 237 -10.45 6.74 8.20
C ARG A 237 -10.99 8.10 7.78
N TYR A 238 -10.11 8.88 7.16
CA TYR A 238 -10.45 10.16 6.58
C TYR A 238 -10.51 10.01 5.05
N ILE A 239 -11.62 10.47 4.45
CA ILE A 239 -11.87 10.29 3.01
C ILE A 239 -11.89 11.64 2.33
N HIS A 240 -11.14 11.75 1.24
CA HIS A 240 -11.18 12.92 0.36
C HIS A 240 -11.66 12.47 -1.02
N LEU A 241 -12.67 13.13 -1.55
CA LEU A 241 -13.26 12.82 -2.85
C LEU A 241 -13.11 14.01 -3.78
N SER A 242 -12.77 13.73 -5.04
CA SER A 242 -12.67 14.75 -6.10
C SER A 242 -13.39 14.27 -7.35
N LYS A 243 -14.31 15.10 -7.86
CA LYS A 243 -15.01 14.86 -9.14
C LYS A 243 -14.37 15.60 -10.31
N ASP A 244 -13.31 16.35 -10.06
CA ASP A 244 -12.63 17.20 -11.03
C ASP A 244 -11.12 16.89 -11.13
N LYS A 245 -10.77 15.62 -10.92
CA LYS A 245 -9.40 15.10 -11.02
C LYS A 245 -8.41 15.84 -10.12
N GLY A 246 -8.80 16.05 -8.86
CA GLY A 246 -7.94 16.62 -7.85
C GLY A 246 -7.82 18.14 -7.85
N LYS A 247 -8.63 18.85 -8.62
CA LYS A 247 -8.66 20.32 -8.58
C LYS A 247 -9.33 20.83 -7.32
N THR A 248 -10.35 20.12 -6.85
CA THR A 248 -11.03 20.36 -5.56
C THR A 248 -11.29 19.04 -4.84
N TRP A 249 -11.30 19.09 -3.51
CA TRP A 249 -11.55 17.94 -2.65
C TRP A 249 -12.68 18.20 -1.69
N LYS A 250 -13.62 17.26 -1.58
CA LYS A 250 -14.64 17.22 -0.53
C LYS A 250 -14.29 16.13 0.45
N SER A 251 -14.25 16.45 1.74
CA SER A 251 -13.66 15.57 2.75
C SER A 251 -14.66 15.22 3.84
N HIS A 252 -14.57 14.00 4.36
CA HIS A 252 -15.36 13.54 5.50
C HIS A 252 -14.65 12.43 6.26
N ILE A 253 -15.10 12.20 7.49
CA ILE A 253 -14.69 11.07 8.31
C ILE A 253 -15.64 9.91 8.04
N ASP A 254 -15.11 8.74 7.72
CA ASP A 254 -15.94 7.52 7.60
C ASP A 254 -16.01 6.80 8.95
N LYS A 255 -17.11 7.01 9.68
CA LYS A 255 -17.34 6.39 10.98
C LYS A 255 -17.63 4.88 10.91
N ASN A 256 -17.83 4.33 9.71
CA ASN A 256 -17.92 2.89 9.50
C ASN A 256 -16.54 2.21 9.43
N LEU A 257 -15.48 2.99 9.38
CA LEU A 257 -14.11 2.52 9.28
C LEU A 257 -13.27 3.02 10.47
N PRO A 258 -13.49 2.46 11.68
CA PRO A 258 -12.62 2.75 12.83
C PRO A 258 -11.18 2.32 12.52
N ASP A 259 -10.22 3.11 13.02
CA ASP A 259 -8.81 2.92 12.74
C ASP A 259 -7.96 3.52 13.86
N PRO A 260 -6.88 2.85 14.29
CA PRO A 260 -6.06 3.35 15.40
C PRO A 260 -5.04 4.42 14.98
N GLY A 261 -5.08 4.86 13.72
CA GLY A 261 -4.02 5.64 13.11
C GLY A 261 -2.93 4.71 12.54
N CYS A 262 -3.32 3.82 11.63
CA CYS A 262 -2.45 2.84 11.00
C CYS A 262 -2.55 2.90 9.49
N ASN A 263 -1.50 2.47 8.79
CA ASN A 263 -1.56 2.33 7.35
C ASN A 263 -2.52 1.19 6.97
N ALA A 264 -3.30 1.41 5.92
CA ALA A 264 -4.34 0.50 5.46
C ALA A 264 -4.49 0.64 3.94
N GLU A 265 -5.31 -0.20 3.31
CA GLU A 265 -5.37 -0.21 1.86
C GLU A 265 -6.75 -0.54 1.31
N PRO A 266 -7.31 0.34 0.46
CA PRO A 266 -8.44 0.01 -0.41
C PRO A 266 -7.97 -0.60 -1.73
N ILE A 267 -8.85 -1.37 -2.37
CA ILE A 267 -8.66 -1.83 -3.74
C ILE A 267 -10.01 -1.89 -4.45
N LEU A 268 -10.04 -1.43 -5.69
CA LEU A 268 -11.21 -1.63 -6.55
C LEU A 268 -11.16 -3.06 -7.08
N TYR A 269 -12.14 -3.88 -6.68
CA TYR A 269 -12.14 -5.31 -7.00
C TYR A 269 -12.73 -5.55 -8.39
N THR A 270 -13.95 -5.09 -8.62
CA THR A 270 -14.67 -5.24 -9.90
C THR A 270 -15.43 -3.97 -10.22
N THR A 271 -15.67 -3.74 -11.51
CA THR A 271 -16.57 -2.67 -11.96
C THR A 271 -17.54 -3.19 -13.02
N LYS A 272 -18.73 -2.59 -13.07
CA LYS A 272 -19.68 -2.84 -14.16
C LYS A 272 -19.12 -2.43 -15.52
N LYS A 273 -18.30 -1.38 -15.53
CA LYS A 273 -17.60 -0.90 -16.73
C LYS A 273 -16.69 -1.98 -17.33
N ASP A 274 -16.07 -2.81 -16.47
CA ASP A 274 -15.21 -3.92 -16.90
C ASP A 274 -16.01 -5.21 -17.17
N GLY A 275 -17.35 -5.14 -17.19
CA GLY A 275 -18.24 -6.25 -17.53
C GLY A 275 -18.66 -7.13 -16.36
N TYR A 276 -18.35 -6.76 -15.14
CA TYR A 276 -18.83 -7.47 -13.95
C TYR A 276 -20.26 -7.07 -13.58
N ALA A 277 -20.97 -7.96 -12.89
CA ALA A 277 -22.36 -7.71 -12.46
C ALA A 277 -22.47 -6.55 -11.46
N LYS A 278 -21.42 -6.29 -10.67
CA LYS A 278 -21.42 -5.30 -9.60
C LYS A 278 -20.10 -4.52 -9.56
N ASN A 279 -20.21 -3.25 -9.14
CA ASN A 279 -19.06 -2.54 -8.62
C ASN A 279 -18.74 -3.04 -7.22
N ARG A 280 -17.48 -3.37 -6.95
CA ARG A 280 -17.03 -3.85 -5.63
C ARG A 280 -15.75 -3.13 -5.23
N LEU A 281 -15.81 -2.44 -4.11
CA LEU A 281 -14.68 -1.81 -3.45
C LEU A 281 -14.37 -2.56 -2.16
N LEU A 282 -13.13 -2.97 -1.99
CA LEU A 282 -12.64 -3.62 -0.78
C LEU A 282 -11.76 -2.69 0.02
N PHE A 283 -11.78 -2.84 1.33
CA PHE A 283 -10.90 -2.13 2.24
C PHE A 283 -10.44 -3.07 3.36
N VAL A 284 -9.13 -3.09 3.61
CA VAL A 284 -8.54 -3.87 4.70
C VAL A 284 -7.82 -2.93 5.66
N ASN A 285 -8.09 -3.07 6.95
CA ASN A 285 -7.41 -2.29 7.99
C ASN A 285 -7.40 -2.99 9.34
N SER A 286 -6.60 -2.42 10.24
CA SER A 286 -6.70 -2.62 11.68
C SER A 286 -7.96 -1.91 12.17
N HIS A 287 -9.05 -2.65 12.35
CA HIS A 287 -10.41 -2.12 12.54
C HIS A 287 -10.71 -1.91 14.03
N SER A 288 -9.97 -0.97 14.62
CA SER A 288 -10.06 -0.65 16.04
C SER A 288 -9.63 0.80 16.27
N GLN A 289 -10.31 1.48 17.16
CA GLN A 289 -9.89 2.81 17.61
C GLN A 289 -8.74 2.78 18.61
N LYS A 290 -8.47 1.61 19.21
CA LYS A 290 -7.44 1.42 20.26
C LYS A 290 -6.50 0.28 19.89
N GLY A 291 -5.29 0.64 19.50
CA GLY A 291 -4.24 -0.33 19.18
C GLY A 291 -4.44 -1.03 17.82
N ARG A 292 -3.35 -1.59 17.34
CA ARG A 292 -3.28 -2.27 16.04
C ARG A 292 -3.71 -3.72 16.19
N LYS A 293 -5.00 -3.95 16.04
CA LYS A 293 -5.66 -5.26 16.19
C LYS A 293 -6.91 -5.34 15.33
N ASN A 294 -7.48 -6.54 15.21
CA ASN A 294 -8.71 -6.81 14.46
C ASN A 294 -8.57 -6.45 12.99
N LEU A 295 -7.84 -7.28 12.25
CA LEU A 295 -7.76 -7.16 10.80
C LEU A 295 -9.13 -7.45 10.20
N VAL A 296 -9.76 -6.46 9.61
CA VAL A 296 -11.09 -6.57 9.00
C VAL A 296 -11.01 -6.26 7.51
N LEU A 297 -11.69 -7.11 6.73
CA LEU A 297 -11.96 -6.87 5.33
C LEU A 297 -13.41 -6.40 5.18
N SER A 298 -13.59 -5.25 4.53
CA SER A 298 -14.88 -4.60 4.31
C SER A 298 -15.18 -4.51 2.81
N LEU A 299 -16.42 -4.70 2.42
CA LEU A 299 -16.91 -4.64 1.04
C LEU A 299 -18.00 -3.58 0.89
N SER A 300 -17.85 -2.74 -0.12
CA SER A 300 -18.82 -1.73 -0.54
C SER A 300 -19.24 -1.95 -1.99
N TYR A 301 -20.54 -1.83 -2.27
CA TYR A 301 -21.12 -1.88 -3.61
C TYR A 301 -21.42 -0.49 -4.20
N ASP A 302 -21.19 0.57 -3.44
CA ASP A 302 -21.54 1.96 -3.78
C ASP A 302 -20.36 2.93 -3.65
N ASP A 303 -19.17 2.47 -4.03
CA ASP A 303 -17.93 3.26 -4.03
C ASP A 303 -17.55 3.82 -2.65
N GLY A 304 -17.83 3.08 -1.58
CA GLY A 304 -17.44 3.42 -0.23
C GLY A 304 -18.45 4.29 0.53
N LYS A 305 -19.64 4.54 0.00
CA LYS A 305 -20.70 5.25 0.74
C LYS A 305 -21.25 4.40 1.87
N THR A 306 -21.45 3.12 1.62
CA THR A 306 -21.84 2.12 2.63
C THR A 306 -20.97 0.87 2.53
N TRP A 307 -20.78 0.20 3.66
CA TRP A 307 -19.99 -1.01 3.79
C TRP A 307 -20.92 -2.14 4.27
N THR A 308 -21.35 -3.00 3.34
CA THR A 308 -22.43 -3.96 3.58
C THR A 308 -21.96 -5.30 4.13
N HIS A 309 -20.72 -5.68 3.88
CA HIS A 309 -20.13 -6.91 4.39
C HIS A 309 -18.78 -6.60 5.06
N LYS A 310 -18.61 -7.15 6.26
CA LYS A 310 -17.35 -7.06 7.02
C LYS A 310 -17.05 -8.40 7.67
N LYS A 311 -15.80 -8.83 7.57
CA LYS A 311 -15.33 -10.03 8.27
C LYS A 311 -14.02 -9.73 8.98
N CYS A 312 -13.90 -10.20 10.22
CA CYS A 312 -12.64 -10.19 10.94
C CYS A 312 -11.80 -11.38 10.50
N LEU A 313 -10.61 -11.10 10.02
CA LEU A 313 -9.67 -12.10 9.49
C LEU A 313 -8.63 -12.49 10.54
N GLU A 314 -8.34 -11.59 11.47
CA GLU A 314 -7.40 -11.77 12.57
C GLU A 314 -7.88 -10.95 13.77
N LYS A 315 -8.17 -11.60 14.90
CA LYS A 315 -8.59 -10.91 16.13
C LYS A 315 -7.43 -10.28 16.89
N GLY A 316 -6.25 -10.86 16.78
CA GLY A 316 -5.07 -10.40 17.49
C GLY A 316 -4.35 -9.26 16.80
N ALA A 317 -3.06 -9.17 17.02
CA ALA A 317 -2.19 -8.15 16.47
C ALA A 317 -2.32 -8.06 14.94
N ALA A 318 -2.62 -6.88 14.45
CA ALA A 318 -2.72 -6.57 13.03
C ALA A 318 -2.33 -5.11 12.81
N GLY A 319 -1.16 -4.90 12.25
CA GLY A 319 -0.62 -3.58 11.94
C GLY A 319 -0.89 -3.16 10.50
N TYR A 320 0.17 -2.77 9.80
CA TYR A 320 0.08 -2.41 8.38
C TYR A 320 -0.47 -3.58 7.57
N SER A 321 -1.37 -3.29 6.66
CA SER A 321 -1.99 -4.27 5.78
C SER A 321 -2.04 -3.78 4.35
N THR A 322 -1.92 -4.72 3.41
CA THR A 322 -1.98 -4.48 1.96
C THR A 322 -2.78 -5.59 1.31
N ILE A 323 -3.38 -5.31 0.17
CA ILE A 323 -4.34 -6.19 -0.49
C ILE A 323 -4.07 -6.30 -1.98
N THR A 324 -4.32 -7.48 -2.53
CA THR A 324 -4.29 -7.72 -3.97
C THR A 324 -5.39 -8.72 -4.34
N ILE A 325 -5.75 -8.77 -5.62
CA ILE A 325 -6.63 -9.80 -6.13
C ILE A 325 -5.79 -10.81 -6.90
N CYS A 326 -5.89 -12.07 -6.52
CA CYS A 326 -5.20 -13.16 -7.19
C CYS A 326 -5.81 -13.39 -8.59
N LYS A 327 -5.05 -14.02 -9.48
CA LYS A 327 -5.49 -14.33 -10.85
C LYS A 327 -6.82 -15.09 -10.90
N ASN A 328 -7.08 -15.95 -9.92
CA ASN A 328 -8.33 -16.71 -9.82
C ASN A 328 -9.49 -15.92 -9.18
N GLY A 329 -9.29 -14.65 -8.81
CA GLY A 329 -10.27 -13.81 -8.17
C GLY A 329 -10.30 -13.87 -6.64
N ASP A 330 -9.49 -14.70 -6.01
CA ASP A 330 -9.35 -14.73 -4.55
C ASP A 330 -8.71 -13.43 -4.06
N ILE A 331 -9.03 -13.06 -2.83
CA ILE A 331 -8.55 -11.85 -2.19
C ILE A 331 -7.34 -12.20 -1.34
N GLY A 332 -6.17 -11.67 -1.71
CA GLY A 332 -4.91 -11.88 -1.00
C GLY A 332 -4.59 -10.68 -0.10
N ILE A 333 -4.27 -10.95 1.15
CA ILE A 333 -3.93 -9.92 2.13
C ILE A 333 -2.58 -10.27 2.78
N PHE A 334 -1.71 -9.28 2.81
CA PHE A 334 -0.39 -9.36 3.42
C PHE A 334 -0.31 -8.31 4.53
N TYR A 335 -0.01 -8.73 5.76
CA TYR A 335 -0.12 -7.85 6.92
C TYR A 335 0.88 -8.16 8.02
N GLU A 336 1.06 -7.19 8.90
CA GLU A 336 1.90 -7.32 10.10
C GLU A 336 1.10 -7.98 11.22
N LYS A 337 1.31 -9.27 11.44
CA LYS A 337 0.82 -9.99 12.62
C LYS A 337 1.89 -9.94 13.70
N GLY A 338 1.90 -8.85 14.49
CA GLY A 338 3.02 -8.60 15.40
C GLY A 338 4.32 -8.50 14.63
N ARG A 339 5.26 -9.41 14.90
CA ARG A 339 6.55 -9.48 14.21
C ARG A 339 6.60 -10.48 13.05
N GLU A 340 5.50 -11.17 12.81
CA GLU A 340 5.38 -12.14 11.72
C GLU A 340 4.58 -11.54 10.57
N MET A 341 5.21 -11.40 9.41
CA MET A 341 4.55 -10.85 8.23
C MET A 341 3.81 -11.98 7.53
N THR A 342 2.50 -11.91 7.55
CA THR A 342 1.60 -13.03 7.22
C THR A 342 0.80 -12.74 5.96
N PHE A 343 0.73 -13.72 5.07
CA PHE A 343 -0.17 -13.74 3.93
C PHE A 343 -1.38 -14.63 4.25
N LEU A 344 -2.56 -14.15 3.89
CA LEU A 344 -3.78 -14.95 3.92
C LEU A 344 -4.60 -14.72 2.66
N ARG A 345 -5.51 -15.66 2.40
CA ARG A 345 -6.37 -15.64 1.22
C ARG A 345 -7.80 -15.97 1.63
N VAL A 346 -8.74 -15.17 1.13
CA VAL A 346 -10.19 -15.39 1.31
C VAL A 346 -10.90 -15.25 -0.02
N THR A 347 -12.09 -15.86 -0.13
CA THR A 347 -12.94 -15.72 -1.30
C THR A 347 -14.00 -14.65 -1.09
N LEU A 348 -14.61 -14.19 -2.18
CA LEU A 348 -15.78 -13.31 -2.11
C LEU A 348 -16.95 -13.99 -1.40
N GLU A 349 -17.11 -15.29 -1.61
CA GLU A 349 -18.12 -16.12 -0.95
C GLU A 349 -17.90 -16.15 0.56
N ASP A 350 -16.69 -16.32 1.03
CA ASP A 350 -16.35 -16.28 2.46
C ASP A 350 -16.69 -14.92 3.08
N LEU A 351 -16.36 -13.84 2.37
CA LEU A 351 -16.63 -12.48 2.84
C LEU A 351 -18.12 -12.18 2.97
N THR A 352 -18.95 -12.78 2.11
CA THR A 352 -20.38 -12.47 1.98
C THR A 352 -21.31 -13.57 2.48
N ASP A 353 -20.80 -14.60 3.14
CA ASP A 353 -21.58 -15.79 3.55
C ASP A 353 -22.32 -16.44 2.38
N GLY A 354 -21.68 -16.53 1.22
CA GLY A 354 -22.24 -17.10 0.01
C GLY A 354 -23.28 -16.22 -0.71
N LYS A 355 -23.50 -15.00 -0.25
CA LYS A 355 -24.49 -14.09 -0.86
C LYS A 355 -24.01 -13.42 -2.13
N ASP A 356 -22.72 -13.41 -2.37
CA ASP A 356 -22.12 -12.84 -3.58
C ASP A 356 -21.04 -13.76 -4.12
N GLN A 357 -20.94 -13.81 -5.45
CA GLN A 357 -19.91 -14.54 -6.17
C GLN A 357 -19.64 -13.86 -7.51
N LEU A 358 -18.48 -14.09 -8.08
CA LEU A 358 -18.19 -13.63 -9.43
C LEU A 358 -19.00 -14.46 -10.44
N THR A 359 -19.65 -13.78 -11.39
CA THR A 359 -20.47 -14.41 -12.44
C THR A 359 -19.70 -14.59 -13.74
N LYS A 360 -18.48 -14.10 -13.79
CA LYS A 360 -17.49 -14.36 -14.84
C LYS A 360 -16.10 -14.53 -14.22
N PRO A 361 -15.14 -15.19 -14.91
CA PRO A 361 -13.77 -15.26 -14.44
C PRO A 361 -13.18 -13.89 -14.15
N TYR A 362 -12.36 -13.80 -13.10
CA TYR A 362 -11.61 -12.58 -12.81
C TYR A 362 -10.53 -12.36 -13.88
N GLU A 363 -10.40 -11.13 -14.32
CA GLU A 363 -9.41 -10.69 -15.31
C GLU A 363 -8.46 -9.67 -14.68
N LEU A 364 -7.15 -9.89 -14.84
CA LEU A 364 -6.11 -9.00 -14.35
C LEU A 364 -6.07 -7.66 -15.11
#